data_07dcd214fb9162143cbc73e4db3e3dd2
#
_entry.id   07dcd214fb9162143cbc73e4db3e3dd2
#
_cell.length_a   1.000
_cell.length_b   1.000
_cell.length_c   1.000
_cell.angle_alpha   90.00
_cell.angle_beta   90.00
_cell.angle_gamma   90.00
#
_symmetry.space_group_name_H-M   'P 1'
#
loop_
_entity.id
_entity.type
_entity.pdbx_description
1 polymer ?
#
loop_
_entity_poly.entity_id
_entity_poly.type
_entity_poly.pdbx_seq_one_letter_code
_entity_poly.pdbx_strand_id
1 'polypeptide(L)'
;MVSADEGVAVPPKLPLSYRLCRRFYRFLTNIWFREINIVDDENLPNEGGILYITWHPSGLIDPMLMMSVLPGQLTTVAKHTLFRIPVLGRLLRASSVVPIERPSDSKDLGASRQRNADRLSSLSSLISNGASVLIFPEGVTHADAGVRTVRSGAARILLAAIRDAKENGRPLPKFVPIGLH
;
A
#
# COMPACT_ATOMS: atom_id res chain seq x y z
N MET A 1 -13.54 -22.99 33.91
CA MET A 1 -14.58 -22.84 32.87
C MET A 1 -14.50 -21.40 32.40
N VAL A 2 -13.60 -21.12 31.46
CA VAL A 2 -13.39 -19.80 30.88
C VAL A 2 -13.94 -19.87 29.46
N SER A 3 -15.06 -19.18 29.26
CA SER A 3 -15.70 -19.02 27.96
C SER A 3 -14.91 -17.98 27.19
N ALA A 4 -14.10 -18.41 26.24
CA ALA A 4 -13.48 -17.56 25.25
C ALA A 4 -14.40 -17.51 24.01
N ASP A 5 -15.34 -16.58 24.04
CA ASP A 5 -16.02 -16.11 22.84
C ASP A 5 -15.21 -14.91 22.32
N GLU A 6 -14.05 -15.18 21.75
CA GLU A 6 -13.30 -14.19 20.98
C GLU A 6 -14.04 -13.98 19.67
N GLY A 7 -14.90 -12.98 19.63
CA GLY A 7 -15.58 -12.53 18.44
C GLY A 7 -14.55 -12.20 17.35
N VAL A 8 -14.41 -13.11 16.40
CA VAL A 8 -13.64 -12.89 15.17
C VAL A 8 -14.19 -11.63 14.50
N ALA A 9 -13.46 -10.53 14.58
CA ALA A 9 -13.85 -9.27 13.97
C ALA A 9 -14.01 -9.50 12.46
N VAL A 10 -15.25 -9.47 11.99
CA VAL A 10 -15.56 -9.59 10.55
C VAL A 10 -14.89 -8.42 9.85
N PRO A 11 -13.97 -8.66 8.91
CA PRO A 11 -13.27 -7.59 8.23
C PRO A 11 -14.28 -6.66 7.54
N PRO A 12 -14.09 -5.33 7.57
CA PRO A 12 -15.03 -4.38 7.01
C PRO A 12 -15.26 -4.67 5.52
N LYS A 13 -16.53 -4.66 5.10
CA LYS A 13 -16.89 -4.90 3.69
C LYS A 13 -16.21 -3.87 2.81
N LEU A 14 -15.45 -4.34 1.82
CA LEU A 14 -14.76 -3.48 0.86
C LEU A 14 -15.76 -2.58 0.12
N PRO A 15 -15.46 -1.29 -0.07
CA PRO A 15 -16.28 -0.39 -0.88
C PRO A 15 -16.54 -0.96 -2.27
N LEU A 16 -17.74 -0.74 -2.81
CA LEU A 16 -18.12 -1.27 -4.13
C LEU A 16 -17.15 -0.79 -5.23
N SER A 17 -16.75 0.48 -5.19
CA SER A 17 -15.77 1.05 -6.13
C SER A 17 -14.45 0.29 -6.09
N TYR A 18 -13.93 0.01 -4.89
CA TYR A 18 -12.69 -0.75 -4.73
C TYR A 18 -12.82 -2.20 -5.25
N ARG A 19 -13.96 -2.85 -4.98
CA ARG A 19 -14.24 -4.22 -5.47
C ARG A 19 -14.25 -4.28 -7.01
N LEU A 20 -14.87 -3.29 -7.65
CA LEU A 20 -14.90 -3.18 -9.12
C LEU A 20 -13.49 -2.92 -9.68
N CYS A 21 -12.73 -2.00 -9.08
CA CYS A 21 -11.32 -1.76 -9.47
C CYS A 21 -10.48 -3.03 -9.31
N ARG A 22 -10.63 -3.75 -8.19
CA ARG A 22 -9.91 -5.01 -7.94
C ARG A 22 -10.25 -6.08 -8.98
N ARG A 23 -11.52 -6.21 -9.38
CA ARG A 23 -11.92 -7.13 -10.48
C ARG A 23 -11.29 -6.72 -11.81
N PHE A 24 -11.27 -5.43 -12.10
CA PHE A 24 -10.63 -4.90 -13.30
C PHE A 24 -9.12 -5.15 -13.29
N TYR A 25 -8.44 -4.93 -12.17
CA TYR A 25 -7.01 -5.23 -12.05
C TYR A 25 -6.72 -6.72 -12.21
N ARG A 26 -7.53 -7.60 -11.62
CA ARG A 26 -7.42 -9.06 -11.84
C ARG A 26 -7.57 -9.44 -13.30
N PHE A 27 -8.52 -8.84 -13.99
CA PHE A 27 -8.70 -9.07 -15.42
C PHE A 27 -7.46 -8.65 -16.21
N LEU A 28 -6.92 -7.47 -15.96
CA LEU A 28 -5.72 -6.97 -16.63
C LEU A 28 -4.47 -7.82 -16.31
N THR A 29 -4.26 -8.18 -15.05
CA THR A 29 -3.12 -9.02 -14.66
C THR A 29 -3.20 -10.42 -15.25
N ASN A 30 -4.38 -11.02 -15.37
CA ASN A 30 -4.57 -12.31 -16.04
C ASN A 30 -4.32 -12.27 -17.55
N ILE A 31 -4.47 -11.10 -18.19
CA ILE A 31 -4.06 -10.92 -19.59
C ILE A 31 -2.53 -10.78 -19.69
N TRP A 32 -1.93 -10.06 -18.73
CA TRP A 32 -0.51 -9.75 -18.76
C TRP A 32 0.38 -10.92 -18.35
N PHE A 33 -0.01 -11.64 -17.29
CA PHE A 33 0.72 -12.77 -16.75
C PHE A 33 0.07 -14.08 -17.17
N ARG A 34 0.88 -15.02 -17.64
CA ARG A 34 0.44 -16.37 -17.96
C ARG A 34 0.03 -17.15 -16.71
N GLU A 35 0.76 -16.91 -15.62
CA GLU A 35 0.57 -17.56 -14.33
C GLU A 35 1.02 -16.62 -13.22
N ILE A 36 0.29 -16.62 -12.10
CA ILE A 36 0.62 -15.86 -10.90
C ILE A 36 0.65 -16.86 -9.75
N ASN A 37 1.85 -17.17 -9.27
CA ASN A 37 2.04 -18.04 -8.11
C ASN A 37 2.32 -17.17 -6.88
N ILE A 38 1.57 -17.40 -5.81
CA ILE A 38 1.76 -16.76 -4.52
C ILE A 38 2.34 -17.81 -3.59
N VAL A 39 3.46 -17.48 -2.96
CA VAL A 39 4.16 -18.37 -2.02
C VAL A 39 4.09 -17.75 -0.63
N ASP A 40 3.90 -18.57 0.39
CA ASP A 40 3.84 -18.18 1.81
C ASP A 40 2.66 -17.23 2.17
N ASP A 41 1.55 -17.27 1.43
CA ASP A 41 0.37 -16.42 1.71
C ASP A 41 -0.33 -16.82 3.01
N GLU A 42 -0.18 -18.05 3.49
CA GLU A 42 -0.63 -18.52 4.80
C GLU A 42 0.05 -17.79 5.98
N ASN A 43 1.23 -17.21 5.75
CA ASN A 43 1.98 -16.46 6.75
C ASN A 43 1.57 -14.97 6.82
N LEU A 44 0.61 -14.54 6.00
CA LEU A 44 0.14 -13.16 6.04
C LEU A 44 -0.59 -12.86 7.36
N PRO A 45 -0.31 -11.71 8.00
CA PRO A 45 -0.97 -11.33 9.24
C PRO A 45 -2.48 -11.20 9.07
N ASN A 46 -3.24 -11.74 10.03
CA ASN A 46 -4.71 -11.68 10.02
C ASN A 46 -5.27 -10.47 10.76
N GLU A 47 -4.46 -9.79 11.58
CA GLU A 47 -4.86 -8.66 12.44
C GLU A 47 -3.78 -7.59 12.53
N GLY A 48 -4.23 -6.39 12.94
CA GLY A 48 -3.40 -5.20 12.98
C GLY A 48 -3.24 -4.56 11.61
N GLY A 49 -2.60 -3.42 11.59
CA GLY A 49 -2.22 -2.76 10.35
C GLY A 49 -1.02 -3.43 9.71
N ILE A 50 -0.97 -3.42 8.38
CA ILE A 50 0.12 -4.07 7.65
C ILE A 50 0.80 -3.05 6.75
N LEU A 51 2.13 -2.96 6.87
CA LEU A 51 2.96 -2.28 5.89
C LEU A 51 3.61 -3.32 4.97
N TYR A 52 3.08 -3.43 3.75
CA TYR A 52 3.72 -4.17 2.68
C TYR A 52 4.78 -3.33 2.00
N ILE A 53 5.93 -3.91 1.72
CA ILE A 53 6.96 -3.30 0.86
C ILE A 53 7.36 -4.27 -0.25
N THR A 54 7.59 -3.72 -1.42
CA THR A 54 8.11 -4.46 -2.58
C THR A 54 8.91 -3.53 -3.48
N TRP A 55 9.79 -4.06 -4.30
CA TRP A 55 10.47 -3.30 -5.33
C TRP A 55 9.54 -2.97 -6.50
N HIS A 56 9.98 -2.11 -7.44
CA HIS A 56 9.07 -1.51 -8.43
C HIS A 56 9.59 -1.61 -9.88
N PRO A 57 9.73 -2.83 -10.44
CA PRO A 57 10.33 -3.03 -11.76
C PRO A 57 9.42 -2.66 -12.94
N SER A 58 8.09 -2.78 -12.80
CA SER A 58 7.17 -2.76 -13.94
C SER A 58 6.12 -1.64 -13.91
N GLY A 59 6.39 -0.54 -13.23
CA GLY A 59 5.54 0.66 -13.25
C GLY A 59 4.12 0.41 -12.72
N LEU A 60 3.10 0.67 -13.53
CA LEU A 60 1.71 0.52 -13.11
C LEU A 60 1.30 -0.94 -12.90
N ILE A 61 2.04 -1.91 -13.43
CA ILE A 61 1.70 -3.33 -13.34
C ILE A 61 1.88 -3.83 -11.91
N ASP A 62 2.96 -3.45 -11.21
CA ASP A 62 3.25 -3.94 -9.87
C ASP A 62 2.17 -3.58 -8.86
N PRO A 63 1.74 -2.30 -8.71
CA PRO A 63 0.65 -1.98 -7.79
C PRO A 63 -0.68 -2.62 -8.19
N MET A 64 -0.96 -2.80 -9.50
CA MET A 64 -2.16 -3.52 -9.98
C MET A 64 -2.12 -4.98 -9.57
N LEU A 65 -0.96 -5.65 -9.74
CA LEU A 65 -0.74 -7.02 -9.32
C LEU A 65 -0.96 -7.15 -7.81
N MET A 66 -0.31 -6.32 -7.00
CA MET A 66 -0.46 -6.34 -5.54
C MET A 66 -1.91 -6.12 -5.11
N MET A 67 -2.60 -5.14 -5.70
CA MET A 67 -4.03 -4.90 -5.42
C MET A 67 -4.94 -6.04 -5.87
N SER A 68 -4.54 -6.85 -6.84
CA SER A 68 -5.30 -8.01 -7.30
C SER A 68 -5.14 -9.21 -6.39
N VAL A 69 -3.95 -9.45 -5.82
CA VAL A 69 -3.61 -10.68 -5.09
C VAL A 69 -3.69 -10.52 -3.57
N LEU A 70 -3.23 -9.41 -3.00
CA LEU A 70 -3.20 -9.22 -1.55
C LEU A 70 -4.61 -9.13 -0.95
N PRO A 71 -4.80 -9.64 0.28
CA PRO A 71 -6.10 -9.61 0.95
C PRO A 71 -6.52 -8.19 1.36
N GLY A 72 -7.82 -7.99 1.56
CA GLY A 72 -8.37 -6.74 2.09
C GLY A 72 -8.31 -5.54 1.13
N GLN A 73 -8.44 -4.34 1.70
CA GLN A 73 -8.28 -3.08 1.01
C GLN A 73 -6.84 -2.59 1.17
N LEU A 74 -6.15 -2.45 0.05
CA LEU A 74 -4.78 -1.99 -0.01
C LEU A 74 -4.73 -0.51 -0.36
N THR A 75 -4.11 0.31 0.47
CA THR A 75 -3.78 1.70 0.17
C THR A 75 -2.35 1.77 -0.35
N THR A 76 -2.11 2.48 -1.43
CA THR A 76 -0.74 2.71 -1.94
C THR A 76 -0.54 4.15 -2.36
N VAL A 77 0.67 4.50 -2.73
CA VAL A 77 1.02 5.85 -3.19
C VAL A 77 1.36 5.86 -4.67
N ALA A 78 0.99 6.94 -5.37
CA ALA A 78 1.38 7.15 -6.75
C ALA A 78 1.75 8.62 -7.00
N LYS A 79 2.52 8.85 -8.07
CA LYS A 79 2.92 10.18 -8.50
C LYS A 79 1.66 11.05 -8.76
N HIS A 80 1.60 12.26 -8.16
CA HIS A 80 0.44 13.15 -8.25
C HIS A 80 0.05 13.49 -9.69
N THR A 81 1.01 13.52 -10.64
CA THR A 81 0.73 13.82 -12.04
C THR A 81 -0.16 12.77 -12.72
N LEU A 82 -0.15 11.50 -12.25
CA LEU A 82 -1.00 10.43 -12.78
C LEU A 82 -2.49 10.71 -12.51
N PHE A 83 -2.80 11.44 -11.43
CA PHE A 83 -4.18 11.81 -11.09
C PHE A 83 -4.78 12.88 -12.00
N ARG A 84 -3.97 13.54 -12.83
CA ARG A 84 -4.40 14.51 -13.85
C ARG A 84 -4.92 13.84 -15.12
N ILE A 85 -4.57 12.57 -15.35
CA ILE A 85 -5.06 11.79 -16.49
C ILE A 85 -6.51 11.40 -16.19
N PRO A 86 -7.51 11.79 -17.01
CA PRO A 86 -8.93 11.74 -16.64
C PRO A 86 -9.42 10.35 -16.22
N VAL A 87 -9.14 9.31 -17.01
CA VAL A 87 -9.59 7.94 -16.72
C VAL A 87 -8.75 7.33 -15.60
N LEU A 88 -7.42 7.39 -15.73
CA LEU A 88 -6.49 6.84 -14.76
C LEU A 88 -6.65 7.50 -13.38
N GLY A 89 -6.80 8.82 -13.32
CA GLY A 89 -6.97 9.54 -12.07
C GLY A 89 -8.26 9.17 -11.33
N ARG A 90 -9.35 8.87 -12.05
CA ARG A 90 -10.58 8.34 -11.43
C ARG A 90 -10.36 6.93 -10.89
N LEU A 91 -9.70 6.07 -11.66
CA LEU A 91 -9.37 4.71 -11.26
C LEU A 91 -8.47 4.69 -10.01
N LEU A 92 -7.42 5.50 -9.97
CA LEU A 92 -6.52 5.62 -8.82
C LEU A 92 -7.26 6.05 -7.56
N ARG A 93 -8.12 7.07 -7.65
CA ARG A 93 -8.94 7.52 -6.51
C ARG A 93 -9.91 6.43 -6.01
N ALA A 94 -10.55 5.72 -6.93
CA ALA A 94 -11.46 4.62 -6.60
C ALA A 94 -10.74 3.41 -5.98
N SER A 95 -9.43 3.30 -6.20
CA SER A 95 -8.56 2.22 -5.72
C SER A 95 -7.80 2.55 -4.43
N SER A 96 -8.17 3.60 -3.70
CA SER A 96 -7.48 4.02 -2.47
C SER A 96 -6.00 4.39 -2.68
N VAL A 97 -5.66 4.93 -3.84
CA VAL A 97 -4.30 5.40 -4.13
C VAL A 97 -4.13 6.85 -3.68
N VAL A 98 -3.08 7.13 -2.90
CA VAL A 98 -2.77 8.46 -2.36
C VAL A 98 -1.74 9.16 -3.26
N PRO A 99 -2.00 10.40 -3.70
CA PRO A 99 -1.04 11.13 -4.51
C PRO A 99 0.17 11.56 -3.69
N ILE A 100 1.39 11.38 -4.21
CA ILE A 100 2.64 11.87 -3.60
C ILE A 100 3.40 12.75 -4.60
N GLU A 101 4.04 13.80 -4.10
CA GLU A 101 4.87 14.70 -4.91
C GLU A 101 6.32 14.27 -4.85
N ARG A 102 6.98 14.17 -6.01
CA ARG A 102 8.43 14.00 -6.04
C ARG A 102 9.11 15.37 -5.98
N PRO A 103 10.25 15.49 -5.29
CA PRO A 103 11.00 16.75 -5.24
C PRO A 103 11.30 17.33 -6.62
N SER A 104 11.56 16.46 -7.62
CA SER A 104 11.80 16.85 -9.01
C SER A 104 10.61 17.49 -9.71
N ASP A 105 9.40 17.33 -9.20
CA ASP A 105 8.16 17.76 -9.84
C ASP A 105 7.60 19.05 -9.22
N SER A 106 8.22 19.55 -8.16
CA SER A 106 7.74 20.72 -7.42
C SER A 106 8.63 21.95 -7.66
N LYS A 107 7.98 23.06 -7.95
CA LYS A 107 8.65 24.38 -8.01
C LYS A 107 8.97 24.92 -6.60
N ASP A 108 8.20 24.52 -5.60
CA ASP A 108 8.38 24.85 -4.18
C ASP A 108 8.70 23.59 -3.39
N LEU A 109 9.97 23.38 -3.10
CA LEU A 109 10.48 22.22 -2.37
C LEU A 109 10.01 22.21 -0.90
N GLY A 110 9.82 23.40 -0.29
CA GLY A 110 9.37 23.50 1.10
C GLY A 110 7.92 23.03 1.25
N ALA A 111 7.01 23.59 0.47
CA ALA A 111 5.61 23.19 0.47
C ALA A 111 5.41 21.74 0.03
N SER A 112 6.21 21.24 -0.92
CA SER A 112 6.17 19.83 -1.32
C SER A 112 6.60 18.87 -0.20
N ARG A 113 7.64 19.22 0.54
CA ARG A 113 8.09 18.44 1.71
C ARG A 113 7.03 18.39 2.79
N GLN A 114 6.38 19.52 3.10
CA GLN A 114 5.30 19.56 4.08
C GLN A 114 4.12 18.68 3.66
N ARG A 115 3.61 18.85 2.43
CA ARG A 115 2.51 18.00 1.91
C ARG A 115 2.85 16.51 1.92
N ASN A 116 4.09 16.15 1.62
CA ASN A 116 4.53 14.76 1.72
C ASN A 116 4.61 14.28 3.17
N ALA A 117 5.08 15.12 4.10
CA ALA A 117 5.10 14.77 5.52
C ALA A 117 3.68 14.52 6.05
N ASP A 118 2.71 15.36 5.69
CA ASP A 118 1.29 15.20 6.07
C ASP A 118 0.71 13.89 5.50
N ARG A 119 1.05 13.54 4.26
CA ARG A 119 0.63 12.27 3.63
C ARG A 119 1.26 11.05 4.29
N LEU A 120 2.55 11.11 4.62
CA LEU A 120 3.22 10.03 5.36
C LEU A 120 2.61 9.85 6.75
N SER A 121 2.28 10.95 7.43
CA SER A 121 1.54 10.93 8.71
C SER A 121 0.16 10.29 8.56
N SER A 122 -0.58 10.63 7.51
CA SER A 122 -1.88 10.00 7.22
C SER A 122 -1.75 8.49 6.97
N LEU A 123 -0.69 8.05 6.26
CA LEU A 123 -0.45 6.62 6.03
C LEU A 123 -0.10 5.88 7.33
N SER A 124 0.70 6.49 8.21
CA SER A 124 1.01 5.89 9.52
C SER A 124 -0.25 5.76 10.38
N SER A 125 -1.13 6.76 10.38
CA SER A 125 -2.42 6.69 11.07
C SER A 125 -3.36 5.61 10.49
N LEU A 126 -3.37 5.42 9.17
CA LEU A 126 -4.11 4.32 8.56
C LEU A 126 -3.62 2.95 9.05
N ILE A 127 -2.30 2.75 9.08
CA ILE A 127 -1.70 1.49 9.54
C ILE A 127 -1.98 1.27 11.02
N SER A 128 -1.83 2.28 11.88
CA SER A 128 -2.11 2.14 13.32
C SER A 128 -3.58 1.85 13.61
N ASN A 129 -4.49 2.19 12.69
CA ASN A 129 -5.91 1.86 12.73
C ASN A 129 -6.27 0.55 12.03
N GLY A 130 -5.29 -0.30 11.70
CA GLY A 130 -5.53 -1.63 11.16
C GLY A 130 -5.59 -1.73 9.64
N ALA A 131 -5.30 -0.64 8.90
CA ALA A 131 -5.31 -0.68 7.43
C ALA A 131 -4.03 -1.29 6.84
N SER A 132 -4.16 -1.87 5.65
CA SER A 132 -3.03 -2.34 4.84
C SER A 132 -2.53 -1.25 3.90
N VAL A 133 -1.22 -0.99 3.94
CA VAL A 133 -0.54 0.00 3.10
C VAL A 133 0.59 -0.65 2.34
N LEU A 134 0.70 -0.37 1.05
CA LEU A 134 1.79 -0.81 0.17
C LEU A 134 2.70 0.37 -0.17
N ILE A 135 3.99 0.20 0.03
CA ILE A 135 5.00 1.18 -0.33
C ILE A 135 6.07 0.54 -1.22
N PHE A 136 6.47 1.27 -2.24
CA PHE A 136 7.66 0.99 -3.04
C PHE A 136 8.81 1.86 -2.52
N PRO A 137 9.70 1.32 -1.67
CA PRO A 137 10.61 2.13 -0.87
C PRO A 137 11.72 2.79 -1.68
N GLU A 138 11.92 2.39 -2.91
CA GLU A 138 12.87 3.02 -3.85
C GLU A 138 12.37 4.40 -4.33
N GLY A 139 11.05 4.62 -4.34
CA GLY A 139 10.40 5.86 -4.74
C GLY A 139 10.47 6.17 -6.24
N VAL A 140 11.00 5.24 -7.03
CA VAL A 140 11.10 5.33 -8.50
C VAL A 140 10.84 3.95 -9.11
N THR A 141 10.37 3.93 -10.36
CA THR A 141 10.30 2.71 -11.17
C THR A 141 11.58 2.58 -11.98
N HIS A 142 12.10 1.38 -12.08
CA HIS A 142 13.29 1.10 -12.91
C HIS A 142 13.27 -0.35 -13.41
N ALA A 143 13.96 -0.60 -14.51
CA ALA A 143 14.08 -1.92 -15.14
C ALA A 143 15.41 -2.63 -14.77
N ASP A 144 16.08 -2.23 -13.69
CA ASP A 144 17.32 -2.87 -13.26
C ASP A 144 17.02 -4.28 -12.71
N ALA A 145 17.99 -5.18 -12.77
CA ALA A 145 17.86 -6.56 -12.34
C ALA A 145 17.86 -6.74 -10.80
N GLY A 146 17.84 -5.68 -10.01
CA GLY A 146 17.86 -5.74 -8.55
C GLY A 146 17.32 -4.51 -7.86
N VAL A 147 17.11 -4.62 -6.56
CA VAL A 147 16.59 -3.56 -5.71
C VAL A 147 17.56 -2.38 -5.63
N ARG A 148 17.09 -1.18 -5.89
CA ARG A 148 17.85 0.07 -5.71
C ARG A 148 17.90 0.48 -4.25
N THR A 149 18.60 1.59 -3.99
CA THR A 149 18.69 2.17 -2.65
C THR A 149 17.32 2.44 -2.05
N VAL A 150 17.03 1.79 -0.95
CA VAL A 150 15.78 1.93 -0.19
C VAL A 150 15.80 3.25 0.59
N ARG A 151 14.73 4.03 0.44
CA ARG A 151 14.55 5.30 1.17
C ARG A 151 13.93 5.06 2.54
N SER A 152 14.28 5.88 3.51
CA SER A 152 13.81 5.79 4.90
C SER A 152 12.31 6.07 5.11
N GLY A 153 11.57 6.45 4.07
CA GLY A 153 10.14 6.80 4.16
C GLY A 153 9.27 5.68 4.74
N ALA A 154 9.44 4.45 4.25
CA ALA A 154 8.70 3.28 4.74
C ALA A 154 8.98 2.99 6.22
N ALA A 155 10.26 3.05 6.63
CA ALA A 155 10.63 2.86 8.04
C ALA A 155 10.03 3.94 8.95
N ARG A 156 10.03 5.20 8.51
CA ARG A 156 9.42 6.30 9.27
C ARG A 156 7.92 6.13 9.44
N ILE A 157 7.20 5.70 8.40
CA ILE A 157 5.77 5.39 8.45
C ILE A 157 5.53 4.28 9.49
N LEU A 158 6.27 3.18 9.42
CA LEU A 158 6.09 2.04 10.31
C LEU A 158 6.37 2.42 11.77
N LEU A 159 7.47 3.11 12.05
CA LEU A 159 7.82 3.54 13.42
C LEU A 159 6.78 4.49 14.01
N ALA A 160 6.25 5.42 13.20
CA ALA A 160 5.18 6.32 13.63
C ALA A 160 3.88 5.55 13.90
N ALA A 161 3.52 4.58 13.04
CA ALA A 161 2.35 3.73 13.23
C ALA A 161 2.45 2.85 14.49
N ILE A 162 3.63 2.27 14.76
CA ILE A 162 3.90 1.48 15.97
C ILE A 162 3.74 2.35 17.23
N ARG A 163 4.29 3.57 17.21
CA ARG A 163 4.17 4.51 18.33
C ARG A 163 2.70 4.83 18.61
N ASP A 164 1.97 5.27 17.57
CA ASP A 164 0.55 5.60 17.70
C ASP A 164 -0.29 4.41 18.16
N ALA A 165 -0.04 3.21 17.64
CA ALA A 165 -0.72 1.99 18.08
C ALA A 165 -0.47 1.70 19.56
N LYS A 166 0.78 1.82 20.03
CA LYS A 166 1.14 1.63 21.45
C LYS A 166 0.44 2.65 22.37
N GLU A 167 0.47 3.93 21.99
CA GLU A 167 -0.15 5.01 22.76
C GLU A 167 -1.66 4.83 22.90
N ASN A 168 -2.29 4.19 21.91
CA ASN A 168 -3.74 3.97 21.88
C ASN A 168 -4.17 2.53 22.23
N GLY A 169 -3.26 1.67 22.72
CA GLY A 169 -3.57 0.30 23.11
C GLY A 169 -4.08 -0.59 21.97
N ARG A 170 -3.65 -0.34 20.73
CA ARG A 170 -4.04 -1.09 19.53
C ARG A 170 -3.03 -2.19 19.19
N PRO A 171 -3.45 -3.23 18.44
CA PRO A 171 -2.52 -4.23 17.91
C PRO A 171 -1.37 -3.59 17.14
N LEU A 172 -0.16 -4.08 17.36
CA LEU A 172 1.03 -3.52 16.72
C LEU A 172 1.02 -3.77 15.21
N PRO A 173 1.34 -2.76 14.40
CA PRO A 173 1.51 -2.92 12.97
C PRO A 173 2.56 -3.98 12.60
N LYS A 174 2.28 -4.70 11.54
CA LYS A 174 3.14 -5.73 10.98
C LYS A 174 3.88 -5.20 9.75
N PHE A 175 5.05 -5.75 9.49
CA PHE A 175 5.87 -5.46 8.33
C PHE A 175 6.00 -6.71 7.47
N VAL A 176 5.66 -6.61 6.19
CA VAL A 176 5.67 -7.74 5.26
C VAL A 176 6.43 -7.37 3.98
N PRO A 177 7.66 -7.85 3.81
CA PRO A 177 8.38 -7.72 2.54
C PRO A 177 7.82 -8.71 1.51
N ILE A 178 7.69 -8.27 0.25
CA ILE A 178 7.21 -9.08 -0.87
C ILE A 178 8.28 -9.06 -1.97
N GLY A 179 8.71 -10.25 -2.39
CA GLY A 179 9.53 -10.44 -3.58
C GLY A 179 8.67 -10.56 -4.84
N LEU A 180 9.07 -9.94 -5.92
CA LEU A 180 8.52 -10.12 -7.27
C LEU A 180 9.58 -10.79 -8.14
N HIS A 181 9.25 -11.92 -8.75
CA HIS A 181 10.14 -12.72 -9.60
C HIS A 181 9.52 -13.01 -10.95
#